data_54c22e205d678baa9fa6db36ae5cb92f
#
_entry.id   54c22e205d678baa9fa6db36ae5cb92f
#
_cell.length_a   1.000
_cell.length_b   1.000
_cell.length_c   1.000
_cell.angle_alpha   90.00
_cell.angle_beta   90.00
_cell.angle_gamma   90.00
#
_symmetry.space_group_name_H-M   'P 1'
#
loop_
_entity.id
_entity.type
_entity.pdbx_description
1 polymer ?
#
loop_
_entity_poly.entity_id
_entity_poly.type
_entity_poly.pdbx_seq_one_letter_code
_entity_poly.pdbx_strand_id
1 'polypeptide(L)'
;MKSKVCDMFGIEFPLMAFTHCRDVVVEVSKAGGMGVLGAAGFSPEQLEIELKWIDEHIEGKPYGVDLIAPTTMANKDESATPEELHAMVPEEHKNFAASILARRNVDTKDIYDGKPTGVGGFLGEKGAANIIDVAFAHPISLIVNALGVPPQYMIDKAKEEGVATGALVGAKHH
;
A
#
# COMPACT_ATOMS: atom_id res chain seq x y z
N MET A 1 23.03 9.35 13.84
CA MET A 1 22.32 10.67 14.00
C MET A 1 21.13 10.42 14.91
N LYS A 2 21.01 11.11 16.05
CA LYS A 2 19.88 10.91 16.97
C LYS A 2 18.72 11.84 16.61
N SER A 3 17.53 11.29 16.46
CA SER A 3 16.29 12.04 16.24
C SER A 3 15.14 11.32 16.93
N LYS A 4 14.02 12.03 17.13
CA LYS A 4 12.79 11.41 17.69
C LYS A 4 12.32 10.20 16.88
N VAL A 5 12.52 10.21 15.56
CA VAL A 5 12.17 9.09 14.67
C VAL A 5 13.05 7.87 14.97
N CYS A 6 14.35 8.08 15.19
CA CYS A 6 15.25 6.99 15.58
C CYS A 6 14.83 6.34 16.90
N ASP A 7 14.49 7.17 17.89
CA ASP A 7 14.06 6.68 19.21
C ASP A 7 12.71 5.95 19.13
N MET A 8 11.78 6.44 18.28
CA MET A 8 10.47 5.84 18.09
C MET A 8 10.52 4.44 17.49
N PHE A 9 11.39 4.22 16.52
CA PHE A 9 11.45 2.97 15.75
C PHE A 9 12.67 2.10 16.06
N GLY A 10 13.57 2.55 16.93
CA GLY A 10 14.79 1.81 17.24
C GLY A 10 15.78 1.73 16.07
N ILE A 11 15.78 2.72 15.18
CA ILE A 11 16.67 2.78 14.00
C ILE A 11 17.88 3.67 14.25
N GLU A 12 18.98 3.42 13.53
CA GLU A 12 20.22 4.19 13.68
C GLU A 12 20.19 5.53 12.94
N PHE A 13 19.51 5.56 11.81
CA PHE A 13 19.36 6.73 10.95
C PHE A 13 17.90 7.08 10.75
N PRO A 14 17.49 8.37 10.74
CA PRO A 14 16.11 8.78 10.48
C PRO A 14 15.77 8.67 8.99
N LEU A 15 15.94 7.48 8.43
CA LEU A 15 15.73 7.18 7.03
C LEU A 15 14.69 6.07 6.92
N MET A 16 13.61 6.37 6.20
CA MET A 16 12.59 5.42 5.79
C MET A 16 12.62 5.28 4.28
N ALA A 17 12.68 4.05 3.77
CA ALA A 17 12.71 3.79 2.33
C ALA A 17 11.49 2.99 1.91
N PHE A 18 10.62 3.65 1.13
CA PHE A 18 9.49 3.00 0.47
C PHE A 18 9.96 2.17 -0.73
N THR A 19 9.44 0.97 -0.85
CA THR A 19 9.75 0.06 -1.96
C THR A 19 8.68 -1.01 -2.14
N HIS A 20 8.54 -1.56 -3.35
CA HIS A 20 7.72 -2.75 -3.62
C HIS A 20 8.55 -4.06 -3.57
N CYS A 21 9.85 -3.99 -3.23
CA CYS A 21 10.73 -5.14 -3.21
C CYS A 21 11.07 -5.51 -1.76
N ARG A 22 10.67 -6.69 -1.33
CA ARG A 22 10.95 -7.23 0.01
C ARG A 22 12.45 -7.26 0.35
N ASP A 23 13.31 -7.58 -0.62
CA ASP A 23 14.77 -7.57 -0.43
C ASP A 23 15.28 -6.19 -0.02
N VAL A 24 14.77 -5.14 -0.65
CA VAL A 24 15.15 -3.75 -0.33
C VAL A 24 14.63 -3.35 1.06
N VAL A 25 13.43 -3.80 1.46
CA VAL A 25 12.92 -3.60 2.82
C VAL A 25 13.91 -4.16 3.84
N VAL A 26 14.32 -5.41 3.64
CA VAL A 26 15.25 -6.11 4.54
C VAL A 26 16.60 -5.40 4.59
N GLU A 27 17.21 -5.10 3.45
CA GLU A 27 18.54 -4.50 3.41
C GLU A 27 18.58 -3.08 3.99
N VAL A 28 17.55 -2.27 3.75
CA VAL A 28 17.45 -0.93 4.35
C VAL A 28 17.32 -1.02 5.88
N SER A 29 16.50 -1.92 6.37
CA SER A 29 16.31 -2.11 7.82
C SER A 29 17.57 -2.65 8.48
N LYS A 30 18.27 -3.62 7.87
CA LYS A 30 19.54 -4.15 8.35
C LYS A 30 20.65 -3.11 8.32
N ALA A 31 20.62 -2.17 7.37
CA ALA A 31 21.57 -1.07 7.28
C ALA A 31 21.33 0.04 8.32
N GLY A 32 20.33 -0.08 9.19
CA GLY A 32 20.06 0.86 10.28
C GLY A 32 19.00 1.92 9.98
N GLY A 33 18.36 1.87 8.81
CA GLY A 33 17.15 2.61 8.48
C GLY A 33 15.88 1.81 8.78
N MET A 34 14.79 2.10 8.09
CA MET A 34 13.55 1.32 8.10
C MET A 34 12.99 1.19 6.68
N GLY A 35 12.91 -0.04 6.19
CA GLY A 35 12.23 -0.35 4.94
C GLY A 35 10.70 -0.31 5.13
N VAL A 36 9.99 0.19 4.15
CA VAL A 36 8.52 0.22 4.14
C VAL A 36 8.02 -0.44 2.86
N LEU A 37 7.34 -1.57 3.00
CA LEU A 37 6.80 -2.32 1.86
C LEU A 37 5.54 -1.65 1.33
N GLY A 38 5.54 -1.29 0.06
CA GLY A 38 4.34 -0.82 -0.65
C GLY A 38 3.44 -1.99 -1.01
N ALA A 39 2.32 -2.13 -0.29
CA ALA A 39 1.42 -3.28 -0.39
C ALA A 39 0.19 -3.06 -1.29
N ALA A 40 0.03 -1.89 -1.88
CA ALA A 40 -1.18 -1.50 -2.63
C ALA A 40 -1.50 -2.40 -3.84
N GLY A 41 -0.52 -3.14 -4.35
CA GLY A 41 -0.68 -4.01 -5.52
C GLY A 41 -0.79 -5.51 -5.19
N PHE A 42 -0.68 -5.91 -3.92
CA PHE A 42 -0.72 -7.31 -3.52
C PHE A 42 -2.13 -7.77 -3.17
N SER A 43 -2.44 -9.03 -3.47
CA SER A 43 -3.57 -9.69 -2.82
C SER A 43 -3.22 -10.02 -1.36
N PRO A 44 -4.21 -10.31 -0.49
CA PRO A 44 -3.93 -10.75 0.87
C PRO A 44 -2.96 -11.94 0.93
N GLU A 45 -3.13 -12.92 0.05
CA GLU A 45 -2.27 -14.11 -0.03
C GLU A 45 -0.85 -13.77 -0.51
N GLN A 46 -0.73 -12.84 -1.45
CA GLN A 46 0.59 -12.37 -1.91
C GLN A 46 1.30 -11.56 -0.84
N LEU A 47 0.57 -10.69 -0.12
CA LEU A 47 1.11 -9.91 0.98
C LEU A 47 1.63 -10.82 2.09
N GLU A 48 0.88 -11.86 2.47
CA GLU A 48 1.30 -12.87 3.44
C GLU A 48 2.64 -13.51 3.05
N ILE A 49 2.81 -13.87 1.77
CA ILE A 49 4.05 -14.46 1.26
C ILE A 49 5.22 -13.47 1.39
N GLU A 50 5.00 -12.19 1.03
CA GLU A 50 6.03 -11.16 1.09
C GLU A 50 6.45 -10.85 2.54
N LEU A 51 5.47 -10.68 3.43
CA LEU A 51 5.74 -10.36 4.83
C LEU A 51 6.41 -11.51 5.58
N LYS A 52 5.96 -12.75 5.35
CA LYS A 52 6.62 -13.93 5.91
C LYS A 52 8.08 -14.02 5.49
N TRP A 53 8.37 -13.78 4.23
CA TRP A 53 9.75 -13.76 3.74
C TRP A 53 10.58 -12.64 4.41
N ILE A 54 10.00 -11.44 4.58
CA ILE A 54 10.66 -10.34 5.31
C ILE A 54 10.97 -10.77 6.74
N ASP A 55 10.01 -11.34 7.46
CA ASP A 55 10.19 -11.77 8.85
C ASP A 55 11.34 -12.78 9.00
N GLU A 56 11.46 -13.70 8.05
CA GLU A 56 12.52 -14.72 8.03
C GLU A 56 13.92 -14.12 7.79
N HIS A 57 14.02 -12.96 7.14
CA HIS A 57 15.31 -12.40 6.68
C HIS A 57 15.74 -11.11 7.37
N ILE A 58 14.81 -10.42 8.07
CA ILE A 58 15.06 -9.07 8.59
C ILE A 58 15.84 -9.04 9.93
N GLU A 59 16.08 -10.18 10.53
CA GLU A 59 16.88 -10.32 11.78
C GLU A 59 16.32 -9.47 12.95
N GLY A 60 15.00 -9.36 13.04
CA GLY A 60 14.34 -8.58 14.10
C GLY A 60 14.46 -7.07 13.99
N LYS A 61 14.93 -6.54 12.86
CA LYS A 61 14.94 -5.11 12.59
C LYS A 61 13.53 -4.59 12.27
N PRO A 62 13.21 -3.32 12.61
CA PRO A 62 11.90 -2.76 12.36
C PRO A 62 11.66 -2.55 10.87
N TYR A 63 10.41 -2.75 10.45
CA TYR A 63 9.95 -2.43 9.11
C TYR A 63 8.49 -1.95 9.14
N GLY A 64 8.03 -1.37 8.03
CA GLY A 64 6.66 -0.89 7.88
C GLY A 64 5.99 -1.42 6.64
N VAL A 65 4.67 -1.21 6.59
CA VAL A 65 3.81 -1.50 5.44
C VAL A 65 3.05 -0.24 5.05
N ASP A 66 3.04 0.09 3.77
CA ASP A 66 2.25 1.17 3.16
C ASP A 66 1.17 0.53 2.30
N LEU A 67 -0.07 0.91 2.53
CA LEU A 67 -1.24 0.35 1.84
C LEU A 67 -2.24 1.45 1.46
N ILE A 68 -3.24 1.09 0.67
CA ILE A 68 -4.34 1.99 0.32
C ILE A 68 -5.58 1.58 1.10
N ALA A 69 -5.98 2.42 2.04
CA ALA A 69 -7.22 2.29 2.80
C ALA A 69 -8.07 3.57 2.62
N PRO A 70 -9.00 3.59 1.65
CA PRO A 70 -9.83 4.77 1.42
C PRO A 70 -10.76 5.04 2.61
N THR A 71 -10.87 6.30 3.01
CA THR A 71 -11.83 6.76 4.04
C THR A 71 -13.20 7.07 3.46
N THR A 72 -13.24 7.37 2.16
CA THR A 72 -14.48 7.64 1.42
C THR A 72 -14.50 6.80 0.14
N MET A 73 -15.56 6.06 -0.05
CA MET A 73 -15.80 5.28 -1.24
C MET A 73 -16.82 6.00 -2.12
N ALA A 74 -16.58 6.04 -3.42
CA ALA A 74 -17.53 6.58 -4.39
C ALA A 74 -18.86 5.78 -4.40
N ASN A 75 -18.79 4.50 -4.06
CA ASN A 75 -19.94 3.62 -3.84
C ASN A 75 -19.80 2.92 -2.49
N LYS A 76 -20.79 3.10 -1.63
CA LYS A 76 -20.91 2.38 -0.35
C LYS A 76 -21.35 0.92 -0.53
N ASP A 77 -21.79 0.54 -1.73
CA ASP A 77 -22.15 -0.84 -2.05
C ASP A 77 -20.89 -1.64 -2.39
N GLU A 78 -20.59 -2.56 -1.54
CA GLU A 78 -19.37 -3.37 -1.45
C GLU A 78 -19.11 -4.35 -2.62
N SER A 79 -19.81 -4.22 -3.72
CA SER A 79 -19.87 -5.23 -4.77
C SER A 79 -19.57 -4.77 -6.18
N ALA A 80 -18.98 -3.57 -6.38
CA ALA A 80 -18.61 -3.18 -7.73
C ALA A 80 -17.52 -4.11 -8.25
N THR A 81 -17.85 -4.89 -9.27
CA THR A 81 -16.87 -5.75 -9.95
C THR A 81 -15.81 -4.90 -10.65
N PRO A 82 -14.63 -5.44 -10.94
CA PRO A 82 -13.63 -4.75 -11.75
C PRO A 82 -14.19 -4.24 -13.09
N GLU A 83 -15.10 -4.98 -13.69
CA GLU A 83 -15.78 -4.63 -14.93
C GLU A 83 -16.69 -3.41 -14.75
N GLU A 84 -17.44 -3.35 -13.65
CA GLU A 84 -18.30 -2.20 -13.31
C GLU A 84 -17.47 -0.95 -13.02
N LEU A 85 -16.38 -1.07 -12.27
CA LEU A 85 -15.44 0.03 -12.03
C LEU A 85 -14.82 0.52 -13.34
N HIS A 86 -14.46 -0.38 -14.24
CA HIS A 86 -13.94 -0.03 -15.55
C HIS A 86 -14.97 0.69 -16.42
N ALA A 87 -16.23 0.28 -16.36
CA ALA A 87 -17.34 0.92 -17.08
C ALA A 87 -17.62 2.36 -16.58
N MET A 88 -17.26 2.67 -15.32
CA MET A 88 -17.39 4.01 -14.75
C MET A 88 -16.33 5.00 -15.27
N VAL A 89 -15.24 4.52 -15.86
CA VAL A 89 -14.20 5.39 -16.42
C VAL A 89 -14.74 6.05 -17.69
N PRO A 90 -14.79 7.41 -17.75
CA PRO A 90 -15.30 8.11 -18.94
C PRO A 90 -14.51 7.74 -20.21
N GLU A 91 -15.24 7.58 -21.31
CA GLU A 91 -14.64 7.23 -22.61
C GLU A 91 -13.58 8.22 -23.07
N GLU A 92 -13.75 9.50 -22.74
CA GLU A 92 -12.75 10.53 -23.06
C GLU A 92 -11.39 10.24 -22.41
N HIS A 93 -11.38 9.72 -21.17
CA HIS A 93 -10.13 9.36 -20.47
C HIS A 93 -9.49 8.12 -21.08
N LYS A 94 -10.31 7.13 -21.46
CA LYS A 94 -9.83 5.92 -22.16
C LYS A 94 -9.20 6.29 -23.50
N ASN A 95 -9.89 7.13 -24.29
CA ASN A 95 -9.41 7.60 -25.58
C ASN A 95 -8.14 8.44 -25.46
N PHE A 96 -8.04 9.27 -24.43
CA PHE A 96 -6.82 10.04 -24.14
C PHE A 96 -5.64 9.12 -23.85
N ALA A 97 -5.78 8.14 -22.97
CA ALA A 97 -4.76 7.16 -22.66
C ALA A 97 -4.33 6.37 -23.91
N ALA A 98 -5.29 5.87 -24.69
CA ALA A 98 -5.04 5.18 -25.95
C ALA A 98 -4.26 6.06 -26.94
N SER A 99 -4.59 7.36 -27.04
CA SER A 99 -3.88 8.30 -27.92
C SER A 99 -2.41 8.49 -27.54
N ILE A 100 -2.08 8.48 -26.24
CA ILE A 100 -0.69 8.58 -25.76
C ILE A 100 0.10 7.33 -26.17
N LEU A 101 -0.48 6.16 -25.95
CA LEU A 101 0.15 4.88 -26.29
C LEU A 101 0.35 4.72 -27.79
N ALA A 102 -0.65 5.09 -28.60
CA ALA A 102 -0.57 5.05 -30.07
C ALA A 102 0.58 5.92 -30.59
N ARG A 103 0.84 7.11 -30.01
CA ARG A 103 1.99 7.95 -30.35
C ARG A 103 3.34 7.28 -30.08
N ARG A 104 3.36 6.24 -29.27
CA ARG A 104 4.56 5.46 -28.93
C ARG A 104 4.60 4.12 -29.67
N ASN A 105 3.74 3.92 -30.69
CA ASN A 105 3.59 2.68 -31.43
C ASN A 105 3.24 1.46 -30.54
N VAL A 106 2.54 1.70 -29.43
CA VAL A 106 1.98 0.62 -28.62
C VAL A 106 0.61 0.28 -29.16
N ASP A 107 0.37 -1.01 -29.43
CA ASP A 107 -0.95 -1.48 -29.84
C ASP A 107 -1.96 -1.25 -28.72
N THR A 108 -3.05 -0.59 -29.04
CA THR A 108 -4.10 -0.22 -28.07
C THR A 108 -5.40 -1.00 -28.30
N LYS A 109 -5.39 -1.96 -29.23
CA LYS A 109 -6.61 -2.66 -29.66
C LYS A 109 -7.28 -3.40 -28.51
N ASP A 110 -6.51 -3.98 -27.60
CA ASP A 110 -6.99 -4.78 -26.48
C ASP A 110 -6.62 -4.17 -25.13
N ILE A 111 -6.32 -2.88 -25.08
CA ILE A 111 -5.80 -2.21 -23.86
C ILE A 111 -6.79 -2.27 -22.69
N TYR A 112 -8.09 -2.41 -22.99
CA TYR A 112 -9.16 -2.50 -22.00
C TYR A 112 -9.84 -3.88 -21.96
N ASP A 113 -9.44 -4.81 -22.82
CA ASP A 113 -9.97 -6.17 -22.86
C ASP A 113 -9.25 -7.12 -21.89
N GLY A 114 -8.14 -6.64 -21.32
CA GLY A 114 -7.42 -7.35 -20.29
C GLY A 114 -8.20 -7.39 -18.97
N LYS A 115 -8.17 -8.53 -18.27
CA LYS A 115 -8.69 -8.57 -16.90
C LYS A 115 -7.98 -7.52 -16.07
N PRO A 116 -8.71 -6.66 -15.33
CA PRO A 116 -8.07 -5.68 -14.46
C PRO A 116 -7.10 -6.38 -13.52
N THR A 117 -5.82 -6.14 -13.70
CA THR A 117 -4.78 -6.71 -12.83
C THR A 117 -4.68 -5.87 -11.56
N GLY A 118 -5.15 -6.39 -10.47
CA GLY A 118 -4.59 -6.16 -9.17
C GLY A 118 -5.17 -5.04 -8.30
N VAL A 119 -5.37 -3.82 -8.74
CA VAL A 119 -5.66 -2.72 -7.79
C VAL A 119 -7.17 -2.55 -7.50
N GLY A 120 -8.05 -2.87 -8.43
CA GLY A 120 -9.49 -2.62 -8.29
C GLY A 120 -10.20 -3.47 -7.24
N GLY A 121 -9.76 -4.70 -7.02
CA GLY A 121 -10.40 -5.63 -6.07
C GLY A 121 -10.12 -5.33 -4.59
N PHE A 122 -9.13 -4.48 -4.30
CA PHE A 122 -8.70 -4.15 -2.93
C PHE A 122 -9.14 -2.75 -2.48
N LEU A 123 -9.71 -1.95 -3.38
CA LEU A 123 -10.20 -0.60 -3.06
C LEU A 123 -11.54 -0.60 -2.32
N GLY A 124 -12.16 -1.77 -2.09
CA GLY A 124 -13.34 -1.92 -1.24
C GLY A 124 -12.98 -1.92 0.24
N GLU A 125 -13.92 -1.52 1.11
CA GLU A 125 -13.71 -1.50 2.56
C GLU A 125 -13.31 -2.89 3.11
N LYS A 126 -13.94 -3.96 2.63
CA LYS A 126 -13.58 -5.35 2.97
C LYS A 126 -12.20 -5.75 2.42
N GLY A 127 -11.87 -5.35 1.21
CA GLY A 127 -10.56 -5.63 0.63
C GLY A 127 -9.44 -4.96 1.40
N ALA A 128 -9.61 -3.69 1.76
CA ALA A 128 -8.66 -2.94 2.59
C ALA A 128 -8.55 -3.53 4.01
N ALA A 129 -9.67 -3.94 4.62
CA ALA A 129 -9.65 -4.57 5.94
C ALA A 129 -8.87 -5.89 5.93
N ASN A 130 -9.06 -6.74 4.93
CA ASN A 130 -8.33 -8.00 4.81
C ASN A 130 -6.81 -7.79 4.67
N ILE A 131 -6.39 -6.81 3.86
CA ILE A 131 -4.96 -6.46 3.71
C ILE A 131 -4.38 -5.93 5.03
N ILE A 132 -5.14 -5.11 5.76
CA ILE A 132 -4.76 -4.59 7.07
C ILE A 132 -4.62 -5.73 8.07
N ASP A 133 -5.55 -6.68 8.08
CA ASP A 133 -5.48 -7.84 8.97
C ASP A 133 -4.24 -8.70 8.71
N VAL A 134 -3.90 -8.93 7.45
CA VAL A 134 -2.66 -9.62 7.09
C VAL A 134 -1.45 -8.84 7.60
N ALA A 135 -1.38 -7.52 7.36
CA ALA A 135 -0.24 -6.72 7.81
C ALA A 135 -0.04 -6.78 9.33
N PHE A 136 -1.12 -6.73 10.13
CA PHE A 136 -1.05 -6.81 11.59
C PHE A 136 -0.78 -8.23 12.14
N ALA A 137 -0.87 -9.28 11.32
CA ALA A 137 -0.43 -10.61 11.71
C ALA A 137 1.10 -10.75 11.77
N HIS A 138 1.84 -9.74 11.27
CA HIS A 138 3.29 -9.69 11.23
C HIS A 138 3.87 -8.61 12.17
N PRO A 139 5.14 -8.71 12.60
CA PRO A 139 5.73 -7.80 13.58
C PRO A 139 6.13 -6.44 12.97
N ILE A 140 5.20 -5.79 12.26
CA ILE A 140 5.41 -4.48 11.69
C ILE A 140 5.52 -3.40 12.77
N SER A 141 6.35 -2.40 12.54
CA SER A 141 6.52 -1.25 13.45
C SER A 141 5.76 -0.01 12.99
N LEU A 142 5.37 0.03 11.73
CA LEU A 142 4.67 1.15 11.11
C LEU A 142 3.66 0.64 10.08
N ILE A 143 2.45 1.20 10.11
CA ILE A 143 1.47 1.05 9.05
C ILE A 143 1.09 2.42 8.48
N VAL A 144 1.12 2.57 7.15
CA VAL A 144 0.90 3.85 6.47
C VAL A 144 -0.29 3.76 5.54
N ASN A 145 -1.12 4.80 5.52
CA ASN A 145 -2.13 4.96 4.47
C ASN A 145 -1.63 5.89 3.36
N ALA A 146 -1.52 5.37 2.15
CA ALA A 146 -1.08 6.14 0.98
C ALA A 146 -2.11 7.18 0.49
N LEU A 147 -3.35 7.14 0.96
CA LEU A 147 -4.44 8.04 0.56
C LEU A 147 -4.92 8.97 1.69
N GLY A 148 -4.00 9.67 2.34
CA GLY A 148 -4.33 10.65 3.36
C GLY A 148 -4.63 10.02 4.72
N VAL A 149 -5.56 10.62 5.48
CA VAL A 149 -5.88 10.18 6.85
C VAL A 149 -6.31 8.72 6.85
N PRO A 150 -5.67 7.86 7.67
CA PRO A 150 -6.09 6.47 7.80
C PRO A 150 -7.53 6.35 8.34
N PRO A 151 -8.30 5.35 7.90
CA PRO A 151 -9.61 5.10 8.47
C PRO A 151 -9.52 4.74 9.95
N GLN A 152 -10.59 5.06 10.70
CA GLN A 152 -10.58 4.93 12.16
C GLN A 152 -10.27 3.51 12.63
N TYR A 153 -10.79 2.48 11.96
CA TYR A 153 -10.52 1.08 12.31
C TYR A 153 -9.03 0.70 12.20
N MET A 154 -8.31 1.26 11.22
CA MET A 154 -6.86 1.06 11.07
C MET A 154 -6.09 1.72 12.22
N ILE A 155 -6.52 2.95 12.62
CA ILE A 155 -5.92 3.67 13.75
C ILE A 155 -6.14 2.91 15.06
N ASP A 156 -7.36 2.43 15.28
CA ASP A 156 -7.70 1.72 16.52
C ASP A 156 -6.93 0.40 16.63
N LYS A 157 -6.87 -0.37 15.56
CA LYS A 157 -6.10 -1.60 15.52
C LYS A 157 -4.60 -1.36 15.71
N ALA A 158 -4.05 -0.33 15.07
CA ALA A 158 -2.64 0.03 15.27
C ALA A 158 -2.32 0.39 16.73
N LYS A 159 -3.23 1.09 17.42
CA LYS A 159 -3.08 1.40 18.85
C LYS A 159 -3.14 0.14 19.73
N GLU A 160 -4.04 -0.80 19.43
CA GLU A 160 -4.18 -2.06 20.14
C GLU A 160 -2.89 -2.91 20.02
N GLU A 161 -2.30 -2.95 18.83
CA GLU A 161 -1.08 -3.70 18.53
C GLU A 161 0.22 -2.94 18.86
N GLY A 162 0.13 -1.68 19.29
CA GLY A 162 1.30 -0.85 19.59
C GLY A 162 2.12 -0.45 18.35
N VAL A 163 1.51 -0.46 17.17
CA VAL A 163 2.11 -0.10 15.87
C VAL A 163 1.91 1.38 15.59
N ALA A 164 2.93 2.07 15.12
CA ALA A 164 2.81 3.46 14.70
C ALA A 164 1.97 3.59 13.43
N THR A 165 1.18 4.68 13.35
CA THR A 165 0.35 4.96 12.17
C THR A 165 0.90 6.17 11.42
N GLY A 166 1.02 6.04 10.10
CA GLY A 166 1.44 7.09 9.18
C GLY A 166 0.41 7.42 8.12
N ALA A 167 0.59 8.55 7.45
CA ALA A 167 -0.23 8.96 6.32
C ALA A 167 0.61 9.71 5.27
N LEU A 168 0.36 9.44 3.99
CA LEU A 168 0.87 10.27 2.90
C LEU A 168 -0.15 11.38 2.63
N VAL A 169 0.27 12.62 2.81
CA VAL A 169 -0.62 13.79 2.71
C VAL A 169 -0.03 14.83 1.75
N GLY A 170 -0.87 15.46 0.95
CA GLY A 170 -0.46 16.52 0.03
C GLY A 170 -0.29 17.89 0.70
N ALA A 171 -0.92 18.08 1.87
CA ALA A 171 -0.89 19.35 2.60
C ALA A 171 -1.10 19.12 4.12
N LYS A 172 -0.62 20.09 4.92
CA LYS A 172 -0.68 20.02 6.39
C LYS A 172 -2.10 19.86 6.96
N HIS A 173 -3.11 20.28 6.22
CA HIS A 173 -4.52 20.23 6.65
C HIS A 173 -5.28 18.99 6.17
N HIS A 174 -4.58 18.08 5.50
CA HIS A 174 -5.16 16.77 5.13
C HIS A 174 -5.08 15.75 6.31
#